data_0fe6602bf703f8d617cd2782524f9160
#
_entry.id   0fe6602bf703f8d617cd2782524f9160
#
_cell.length_a   1.000
_cell.length_b   1.000
_cell.length_c   1.000
_cell.angle_alpha   90.00
_cell.angle_beta   90.00
_cell.angle_gamma   90.00
#
_symmetry.space_group_name_H-M   'P 1'
#
loop_
_entity.id
_entity.type
_entity.pdbx_description
1 polymer ?
#
loop_
_entity_poly.entity_id
_entity_poly.type
_entity_poly.pdbx_seq_one_letter_code
_entity_poly.pdbx_strand_id
1 'polypeptide(L)' 'MENVSLTSTVSDQAFQALRNDVLFGVHSPDVKLKMDTLQSLYGFSSSPLREALNRLTQEGLVNADERRGFKVAPIS' A
#
# COMPACT_ATOMS: atom_id res chain seq x y z
N MET A 1 19.40 -8.63 12.56
CA MET A 1 19.33 -8.27 12.62
C MET A 1 18.82 -7.24 13.00
N GLU A 2 18.65 -6.86 13.52
CA GLU A 2 18.23 -5.96 13.90
C GLU A 2 18.33 -4.76 13.32
N ASN A 3 18.92 -4.48 12.66
CA ASN A 3 19.18 -3.32 11.96
C ASN A 3 18.14 -2.92 11.02
N VAL A 4 17.27 -3.83 10.65
CA VAL A 4 16.20 -3.56 9.75
C VAL A 4 15.32 -2.45 10.29
N SER A 5 15.01 -2.48 11.58
CA SER A 5 14.13 -1.46 12.10
C SER A 5 14.81 -0.11 12.14
N LEU A 6 16.12 -0.07 12.20
CA LEU A 6 16.82 1.20 12.20
C LEU A 6 16.85 1.84 10.84
N THR A 7 16.78 1.03 9.79
CA THR A 7 16.82 1.57 8.45
C THR A 7 15.44 1.69 7.81
N SER A 8 14.42 1.20 8.48
CA SER A 8 13.06 1.26 7.93
C SER A 8 12.49 2.65 8.10
N THR A 9 11.99 3.20 7.02
CA THR A 9 11.30 4.47 7.08
C THR A 9 9.82 4.21 7.31
N VAL A 10 9.06 5.28 7.55
CA VAL A 10 7.62 5.14 7.68
C VAL A 10 7.03 4.62 6.38
N SER A 11 7.55 5.06 5.25
CA SER A 11 7.02 4.55 3.98
C SER A 11 7.34 3.08 3.78
N ASP A 12 8.46 2.60 4.31
CA ASP A 12 8.75 1.16 4.28
C ASP A 12 7.75 0.40 5.12
N GLN A 13 7.41 0.92 6.28
CA GLN A 13 6.43 0.29 7.14
C GLN A 13 5.07 0.25 6.48
N ALA A 14 4.67 1.35 5.85
CA ALA A 14 3.41 1.41 5.14
C ALA A 14 3.40 0.43 3.98
N PHE A 15 4.52 0.35 3.26
CA PHE A 15 4.63 -0.57 2.13
C PHE A 15 4.46 -2.01 2.59
N GLN A 16 5.14 -2.40 3.66
CA GLN A 16 5.05 -3.78 4.14
C GLN A 16 3.64 -4.11 4.61
N ALA A 17 3.00 -3.18 5.31
CA ALA A 17 1.66 -3.42 5.80
C ALA A 17 0.67 -3.59 4.65
N LEU A 18 0.73 -2.69 3.67
CA LEU A 18 -0.17 -2.77 2.53
C LEU A 18 0.12 -3.99 1.68
N ARG A 19 1.38 -4.29 1.47
CA ARG A 19 1.75 -5.43 0.65
C ARG A 19 1.25 -6.72 1.26
N ASN A 20 1.44 -6.87 2.56
CA ASN A 20 0.96 -8.06 3.25
C ASN A 20 -0.55 -8.19 3.13
N ASP A 21 -1.27 -7.09 3.31
CA ASP A 21 -2.72 -7.14 3.25
C ASP A 21 -3.23 -7.46 1.86
N VAL A 22 -2.56 -6.94 0.84
CA VAL A 22 -2.95 -7.26 -0.53
C VAL A 22 -2.68 -8.74 -0.81
N LEU A 23 -1.53 -9.23 -0.39
CA LEU A 23 -1.16 -10.62 -0.66
C LEU A 23 -2.03 -11.59 0.12
N PHE A 24 -2.44 -11.21 1.32
CA PHE A 24 -3.28 -12.10 2.13
C PHE A 24 -4.77 -11.93 1.85
N GLY A 25 -5.12 -11.06 0.92
CA GLY A 25 -6.52 -10.93 0.53
C GLY A 25 -7.36 -10.07 1.45
N VAL A 26 -6.73 -9.30 2.33
CA VAL A 26 -7.47 -8.36 3.16
C VAL A 26 -8.19 -7.35 2.28
N HIS A 27 -7.53 -6.92 1.22
CA HIS A 27 -8.14 -6.06 0.22
C HIS A 27 -8.45 -6.91 -1.01
N SER A 28 -9.71 -6.94 -1.38
CA SER A 28 -10.12 -7.77 -2.51
C SER A 28 -9.63 -7.21 -3.83
N PRO A 29 -9.50 -8.06 -4.85
CA PRO A 29 -9.13 -7.57 -6.19
C PRO A 29 -10.12 -6.52 -6.67
N ASP A 30 -9.61 -5.55 -7.40
CA ASP A 30 -10.41 -4.45 -7.96
C ASP A 30 -11.03 -3.52 -6.94
N VAL A 31 -10.68 -3.66 -5.67
CA VAL A 31 -11.18 -2.75 -4.66
C VAL A 31 -10.38 -1.46 -4.73
N LYS A 32 -11.09 -0.35 -4.66
CA LYS A 32 -10.46 0.94 -4.68
C LYS A 32 -9.84 1.23 -3.31
N LEU A 33 -8.61 1.67 -3.33
CA LEU A 33 -7.89 1.98 -2.10
C LEU A 33 -7.93 3.49 -1.91
N LYS A 34 -8.83 3.95 -1.05
CA LYS A 34 -8.97 5.37 -0.81
C LYS A 34 -8.01 5.82 0.26
N MET A 35 -7.37 6.95 0.01
CA MET A 35 -6.37 7.46 0.93
C MET A 35 -6.94 7.67 2.32
N ASP A 36 -8.14 8.25 2.42
CA ASP A 36 -8.78 8.48 3.72
C ASP A 36 -8.92 7.20 4.50
N THR A 37 -9.39 6.17 3.81
CA THR A 37 -9.61 4.87 4.43
C THR A 37 -8.30 4.27 4.90
N LEU A 38 -7.27 4.38 4.08
CA LEU A 38 -5.98 3.81 4.42
C LEU A 38 -5.35 4.54 5.60
N GLN A 39 -5.51 5.84 5.65
CA GLN A 39 -5.00 6.60 6.78
C GLN A 39 -5.66 6.16 8.08
N SER A 40 -6.96 5.96 8.05
CA SER A 40 -7.68 5.49 9.20
C SER A 40 -7.28 4.08 9.60
N LEU A 41 -7.14 3.24 8.61
CA LEU A 41 -6.86 1.83 8.86
C LEU A 41 -5.46 1.60 9.40
N TYR A 42 -4.48 2.25 8.83
CA TYR A 42 -3.09 1.98 9.16
C TYR A 42 -2.45 3.02 10.05
N GLY A 43 -3.07 4.18 10.18
CA GLY A 43 -2.52 5.22 11.03
C GLY A 43 -1.34 5.96 10.45
N PHE A 44 -1.14 5.85 9.14
CA PHE A 44 -0.07 6.58 8.47
C PHE A 44 -0.63 7.82 7.81
N SER A 45 0.21 8.83 7.64
CA SER A 45 -0.20 10.01 6.89
C SER A 45 -0.17 9.70 5.39
N SER A 46 -0.62 10.65 4.57
CA SER A 46 -0.77 10.40 3.15
C SER A 46 0.56 10.19 2.43
N SER A 47 1.59 10.89 2.87
CA SER A 47 2.86 10.82 2.15
C SER A 47 3.46 9.42 2.14
N PRO A 48 3.66 8.76 3.30
CA PRO A 48 4.21 7.41 3.27
C PRO A 48 3.26 6.41 2.59
N LEU A 49 1.95 6.62 2.71
CA LEU A 49 1.01 5.73 2.04
C LEU A 49 1.11 5.86 0.53
N ARG A 50 1.25 7.09 0.05
CA ARG A 50 1.36 7.30 -1.39
C ARG A 50 2.63 6.65 -1.93
N GLU A 51 3.75 6.79 -1.21
CA GLU A 51 4.98 6.15 -1.64
C GLU A 51 4.83 4.64 -1.65
N ALA A 52 4.18 4.11 -0.63
CA ALA A 52 3.96 2.67 -0.55
C ALA A 52 3.11 2.19 -1.73
N LEU A 53 2.06 2.93 -2.04
CA LEU A 53 1.19 2.55 -3.15
C LEU A 53 1.92 2.63 -4.48
N ASN A 54 2.78 3.62 -4.64
CA ASN A 54 3.58 3.71 -5.86
C ASN A 54 4.50 2.49 -6.00
N ARG A 55 5.09 2.04 -4.91
CA ARG A 55 5.94 0.86 -4.94
C ARG A 55 5.13 -0.38 -5.28
N LEU A 56 3.93 -0.49 -4.72
CA LEU A 56 3.07 -1.63 -5.03
C LEU A 56 2.63 -1.61 -6.49
N THR A 57 2.44 -0.43 -7.04
CA THR A 57 2.12 -0.31 -8.45
C THR A 57 3.27 -0.84 -9.31
N GLN A 58 4.49 -0.55 -8.92
CA GLN A 58 5.64 -1.06 -9.64
C GLN A 58 5.74 -2.58 -9.54
N GLU A 59 5.27 -3.16 -8.46
CA GLU A 59 5.28 -4.61 -8.30
C GLU A 59 4.09 -5.28 -8.96
N GLY A 60 3.15 -4.50 -9.47
CA GLY A 60 1.98 -5.07 -10.12
C GLY A 60 0.88 -5.50 -9.19
N LEU A 61 1.00 -5.17 -7.90
CA LEU A 61 -0.02 -5.55 -6.93
C LEU A 61 -1.15 -4.54 -6.86
N VAL A 62 -0.90 -3.33 -7.30
CA VAL A 62 -1.87 -2.25 -7.28
C VAL A 62 -1.78 -1.52 -8.61
N ASN A 63 -2.90 -1.03 -9.09
CA ASN A 63 -2.94 -0.22 -10.30
C ASN A 63 -3.27 1.21 -9.94
N ALA A 64 -2.57 2.16 -10.55
CA ALA A 64 -2.88 3.56 -10.37
C ALA A 64 -4.10 3.91 -11.21
N ASP A 65 -5.05 4.61 -10.58
CA ASP A 65 -6.27 5.00 -11.25
C ASP A 65 -6.06 6.39 -11.83
N GLU A 66 -6.44 6.59 -13.07
CA GLU A 66 -6.31 7.88 -13.71
C GLU A 66 -7.03 8.98 -12.98
N ARG A 67 -8.06 8.63 -12.24
CA ARG A 67 -8.83 9.60 -11.50
C ARG A 67 -8.33 9.82 -10.11
N ARG A 68 -7.06 9.62 -9.93
CA ARG A 68 -6.41 9.81 -8.68
C ARG A 68 -6.85 8.82 -7.67
N GLY A 69 -6.20 7.84 -7.48
CA GLY A 69 -6.44 6.77 -6.54
C GLY A 69 -5.69 5.57 -6.96
N PHE A 70 -5.90 4.52 -6.22
CA PHE A 70 -5.24 3.26 -6.47
C PHE A 70 -6.27 2.15 -6.33
N LYS A 71 -6.02 1.05 -6.98
CA LYS A 71 -6.94 -0.06 -6.97
C LYS A 71 -6.15 -1.33 -6.89
N VAL A 72 -6.63 -2.30 -6.12
CA VAL A 72 -5.95 -3.59 -6.04
C VAL A 72 -6.00 -4.25 -7.40
N ALA A 73 -4.85 -4.68 -7.88
CA ALA A 73 -4.79 -5.32 -9.19
C ALA A 73 -5.50 -6.66 -9.14
N PRO A 74 -6.25 -7.01 -10.20
CA PRO A 74 -6.87 -8.32 -10.22
C PRO A 74 -5.78 -9.38 -10.36
N ILE A 75 -5.90 -10.41 -9.57
CA ILE A 75 -4.95 -11.50 -9.60
C ILE A 75 -5.52 -12.60 -10.45
N SER A 76 -4.81 -12.99 -11.42
CA SER A 76 -5.31 -14.08 -12.28
C SER A 76 -4.63 -15.39 -11.98
#